data_7fe0cc5455cf3a9b486401a088eeee7f
#
_entry.id   7fe0cc5455cf3a9b486401a088eeee7f
#
_cell.length_a   1.000
_cell.length_b   1.000
_cell.length_c   1.000
_cell.angle_alpha   90.00
_cell.angle_beta   90.00
_cell.angle_gamma   90.00
#
_symmetry.space_group_name_H-M   'P 1'
#
loop_
_entity.id
_entity.type
_entity.pdbx_description
1 polymer ?
#
loop_
_entity_poly.entity_id
_entity_poly.type
_entity_poly.pdbx_seq_one_letter_code
_entity_poly.pdbx_strand_id
1 'polypeptide(L)'
;MKEIPRQARNDKQGLKTLIMAEHNDLGKLGEQLARDFLIAKGYQILEQNWSCGHKEIDIIAMDGNELVIVEVKTRRVTFLVDPEETVDKIKQRFLIWAAESYVERNNLDVDVRFDIVAIVVDKNNEHRIDHIENAFYPMLSRRR
;
A
#
# COMPACT_ATOMS: atom_id res chain seq x y z
N MET A 1 -0.27 1.22 24.79
CA MET A 1 -1.32 0.26 24.40
C MET A 1 -2.65 0.71 25.00
N LYS A 2 -3.64 0.96 24.17
CA LYS A 2 -4.97 1.34 24.67
C LYS A 2 -5.68 0.10 25.21
N GLU A 3 -6.12 0.16 26.46
CA GLU A 3 -6.94 -0.91 27.02
C GLU A 3 -8.29 -0.97 26.34
N ILE A 4 -8.74 -2.19 26.04
CA ILE A 4 -10.07 -2.43 25.49
C ILE A 4 -11.09 -2.26 26.59
N PRO A 5 -12.09 -1.35 26.45
CA PRO A 5 -13.12 -1.21 27.45
C PRO A 5 -13.83 -2.54 27.73
N ARG A 6 -14.09 -2.80 29.01
CA ARG A 6 -14.68 -4.08 29.46
C ARG A 6 -16.03 -4.39 28.79
N GLN A 7 -16.85 -3.37 28.53
CA GLN A 7 -18.14 -3.50 27.86
C GLN A 7 -18.02 -3.92 26.39
N ALA A 8 -17.01 -3.47 25.70
CA ALA A 8 -16.78 -3.81 24.29
C ALA A 8 -16.35 -5.28 24.11
N ARG A 9 -15.82 -5.93 25.16
CA ARG A 9 -15.39 -7.33 25.12
C ARG A 9 -16.54 -8.32 25.12
N ASN A 10 -17.70 -7.94 25.66
CA ASN A 10 -18.86 -8.81 25.84
C ASN A 10 -19.95 -8.59 24.79
N ASP A 11 -19.79 -7.58 23.92
CA ASP A 11 -20.75 -7.22 22.88
C ASP A 11 -20.18 -7.64 21.53
N LYS A 12 -20.90 -8.48 20.77
CA LYS A 12 -20.52 -8.91 19.43
C LYS A 12 -20.33 -7.73 18.48
N GLN A 13 -21.16 -6.69 18.59
CA GLN A 13 -21.05 -5.49 17.78
C GLN A 13 -19.81 -4.67 18.16
N GLY A 14 -19.54 -4.53 19.44
CA GLY A 14 -18.37 -3.86 19.95
C GLY A 14 -17.07 -4.56 19.54
N LEU A 15 -17.05 -5.90 19.61
CA LEU A 15 -15.92 -6.72 19.18
C LEU A 15 -15.66 -6.55 17.69
N LYS A 16 -16.70 -6.58 16.86
CA LYS A 16 -16.59 -6.36 15.42
C LYS A 16 -16.03 -4.98 15.10
N THR A 17 -16.49 -3.95 15.80
CA THR A 17 -15.98 -2.58 15.65
C THR A 17 -14.52 -2.48 16.04
N LEU A 18 -14.09 -3.15 17.11
CA LEU A 18 -12.70 -3.19 17.54
C LEU A 18 -11.79 -3.90 16.54
N ILE A 19 -12.24 -5.02 15.98
CA ILE A 19 -11.49 -5.75 14.95
C ILE A 19 -11.30 -4.86 13.70
N MET A 20 -12.34 -4.15 13.28
CA MET A 20 -12.25 -3.22 12.15
C MET A 20 -11.31 -2.04 12.46
N ALA A 21 -11.35 -1.50 13.69
CA ALA A 21 -10.45 -0.43 14.12
C ALA A 21 -8.99 -0.89 14.14
N GLU A 22 -8.73 -2.11 14.61
CA GLU A 22 -7.39 -2.70 14.57
C GLU A 22 -6.88 -2.87 13.13
N HIS A 23 -7.71 -3.31 12.20
CA HIS A 23 -7.36 -3.40 10.78
C HIS A 23 -7.05 -2.04 10.17
N ASN A 24 -7.85 -1.02 10.48
CA ASN A 24 -7.62 0.34 10.01
C ASN A 24 -6.33 0.92 10.59
N ASP A 25 -6.07 0.69 11.89
CA ASP A 25 -4.85 1.14 12.55
C ASP A 25 -3.62 0.43 11.98
N LEU A 26 -3.72 -0.86 11.70
CA LEU A 26 -2.65 -1.62 11.07
C LEU A 26 -2.34 -1.11 9.67
N GLY A 27 -3.36 -0.83 8.86
CA GLY A 27 -3.21 -0.25 7.54
C GLY A 27 -2.51 1.11 7.57
N LYS A 28 -2.93 1.99 8.48
CA LYS A 28 -2.32 3.31 8.66
C LYS A 28 -0.86 3.21 9.12
N LEU A 29 -0.57 2.31 10.06
CA LEU A 29 0.78 2.05 10.52
C LEU A 29 1.64 1.57 9.36
N GLY A 30 1.14 0.64 8.55
CA GLY A 30 1.85 0.12 7.38
C GLY A 30 2.16 1.21 6.36
N GLU A 31 1.21 2.07 6.06
CA GLU A 31 1.43 3.20 5.14
C GLU A 31 2.49 4.16 5.68
N GLN A 32 2.48 4.44 6.98
CA GLN A 32 3.48 5.27 7.62
C GLN A 32 4.87 4.65 7.57
N LEU A 33 4.97 3.35 7.87
CA LEU A 33 6.23 2.60 7.80
C LEU A 33 6.76 2.54 6.36
N ALA A 34 5.90 2.34 5.39
CA ALA A 34 6.26 2.33 3.97
C ALA A 34 6.82 3.69 3.53
N ARG A 35 6.14 4.77 3.91
CA ARG A 35 6.59 6.13 3.62
C ARG A 35 7.98 6.40 4.19
N ASP A 36 8.16 6.13 5.46
CA ASP A 36 9.45 6.37 6.14
C ASP A 36 10.56 5.52 5.53
N PHE A 37 10.26 4.28 5.18
CA PHE A 37 11.19 3.38 4.50
C PHE A 37 11.63 3.92 3.14
N LEU A 38 10.69 4.39 2.33
CA LEU A 38 11.00 4.95 1.00
C LEU A 38 11.79 6.24 1.11
N ILE A 39 11.48 7.11 2.05
CA ILE A 39 12.24 8.34 2.33
C ILE A 39 13.67 7.97 2.71
N ALA A 40 13.86 6.98 3.58
CA ALA A 40 15.19 6.53 3.99
C ALA A 40 16.00 5.95 2.82
N LYS A 41 15.34 5.40 1.80
CA LYS A 41 15.98 4.94 0.56
C LYS A 41 16.30 6.08 -0.42
N GLY A 42 15.90 7.30 -0.11
CA GLY A 42 16.13 8.45 -0.96
C GLY A 42 15.02 8.80 -1.94
N TYR A 43 13.84 8.17 -1.79
CA TYR A 43 12.68 8.49 -2.61
C TYR A 43 12.07 9.81 -2.16
N GLN A 44 11.58 10.58 -3.10
CA GLN A 44 10.81 11.79 -2.83
C GLN A 44 9.32 11.45 -2.85
N ILE A 45 8.63 11.62 -1.74
CA ILE A 45 7.20 11.37 -1.66
C ILE A 45 6.45 12.56 -2.27
N LEU A 46 5.65 12.30 -3.29
CA LEU A 46 4.85 13.32 -3.95
C LEU A 46 3.42 13.36 -3.42
N GLU A 47 2.80 12.19 -3.25
CA GLU A 47 1.43 12.06 -2.81
C GLU A 47 1.26 10.86 -1.90
N GLN A 48 0.30 10.96 -0.97
CA GLN A 48 -0.19 9.84 -0.16
C GLN A 48 -1.71 9.78 -0.29
N ASN A 49 -2.24 8.55 -0.41
CA ASN A 49 -3.69 8.34 -0.54
C ASN A 49 -4.32 9.22 -1.61
N TRP A 50 -3.70 9.23 -2.79
CA TRP A 50 -4.15 10.04 -3.91
C TRP A 50 -5.39 9.44 -4.55
N SER A 51 -6.49 10.18 -4.50
CA SER A 51 -7.78 9.71 -4.99
C SER A 51 -7.90 9.87 -6.51
N CYS A 52 -8.36 8.81 -7.15
CA CYS A 52 -8.71 8.80 -8.56
C CYS A 52 -10.04 8.05 -8.72
N GLY A 53 -11.13 8.81 -8.93
CA GLY A 53 -12.46 8.24 -8.85
C GLY A 53 -12.81 7.80 -7.42
N HIS A 54 -13.23 6.54 -7.27
CA HIS A 54 -13.59 5.95 -5.98
C HIS A 54 -12.46 5.16 -5.32
N LYS A 55 -11.27 5.16 -5.93
CA LYS A 55 -10.12 4.39 -5.46
C LYS A 55 -8.95 5.33 -5.20
N GLU A 56 -7.95 4.82 -4.47
CA GLU A 56 -6.78 5.58 -4.09
C GLU A 56 -5.50 4.85 -4.48
N ILE A 57 -4.45 5.63 -4.77
CA ILE A 57 -3.07 5.15 -4.80
C ILE A 57 -2.46 5.44 -3.43
N ASP A 58 -1.87 4.44 -2.80
CA ASP A 58 -1.32 4.58 -1.45
C ASP A 58 -0.18 5.60 -1.38
N ILE A 59 0.81 5.46 -2.24
CA ILE A 59 1.95 6.38 -2.30
C ILE A 59 2.34 6.60 -3.77
N ILE A 60 2.61 7.86 -4.12
CA ILE A 60 3.25 8.26 -5.36
C ILE A 60 4.57 8.92 -4.99
N ALA A 61 5.66 8.44 -5.56
CA ALA A 61 7.00 8.91 -5.23
C ALA A 61 7.86 9.05 -6.48
N MET A 62 8.99 9.75 -6.33
CA MET A 62 10.04 9.77 -7.34
C MET A 62 11.26 9.00 -6.83
N ASP A 63 11.77 8.11 -7.66
CA ASP A 63 13.06 7.46 -7.48
C ASP A 63 13.96 7.95 -8.62
N GLY A 64 14.79 8.96 -8.33
CA GLY A 64 15.51 9.65 -9.39
C GLY A 64 14.56 10.25 -10.42
N ASN A 65 14.62 9.76 -11.65
CA ASN A 65 13.81 10.23 -12.77
C ASN A 65 12.58 9.35 -13.03
N GLU A 66 12.36 8.33 -12.23
CA GLU A 66 11.21 7.45 -12.37
C GLU A 66 10.10 7.84 -11.40
N LEU A 67 8.87 7.90 -11.91
CA LEU A 67 7.68 8.01 -11.07
C LEU A 67 7.30 6.61 -10.60
N VAL A 68 7.20 6.43 -9.29
CA VAL A 68 6.91 5.15 -8.67
C VAL A 68 5.52 5.16 -8.05
N ILE A 69 4.68 4.28 -8.53
CA ILE A 69 3.35 4.05 -7.98
C ILE A 69 3.47 2.88 -7.00
N VAL A 70 3.19 3.12 -5.74
CA VAL A 70 3.44 2.15 -4.68
C VAL A 70 2.13 1.67 -4.08
N GLU A 71 1.91 0.37 -4.13
CA GLU A 71 0.87 -0.32 -3.39
C GLU A 71 1.46 -0.81 -2.07
N VAL A 72 0.87 -0.40 -0.96
CA VAL A 72 1.29 -0.83 0.38
C VAL A 72 0.41 -1.97 0.84
N LYS A 73 1.03 -3.08 1.21
CA LYS A 73 0.33 -4.24 1.76
C LYS A 73 0.81 -4.52 3.17
N THR A 74 -0.08 -4.43 4.12
CA THR A 74 0.21 -4.68 5.53
C THR A 74 -0.53 -5.92 5.98
N ARG A 75 0.21 -6.89 6.51
CA ARG A 75 -0.37 -8.15 6.99
C ARG A 75 0.18 -8.49 8.35
N ARG A 76 -0.70 -9.03 9.19
CA ARG A 76 -0.28 -9.68 10.42
C ARG A 76 -0.13 -11.17 10.13
N VAL A 77 1.06 -11.71 10.37
CA VAL A 77 1.37 -13.11 10.11
C VAL A 77 1.30 -13.90 11.42
N THR A 78 0.46 -14.93 11.41
CA THR A 78 0.30 -15.84 12.54
C THR A 78 1.01 -17.16 12.31
N PHE A 79 1.48 -17.42 11.09
CA PHE A 79 2.15 -18.66 10.69
C PHE A 79 3.53 -18.37 10.12
N LEU A 80 4.38 -19.40 10.09
CA LEU A 80 5.77 -19.31 9.64
C LEU A 80 5.95 -19.16 8.12
N VAL A 81 4.87 -19.27 7.35
CA VAL A 81 4.91 -19.16 5.88
C VAL A 81 4.57 -17.75 5.48
N ASP A 82 5.48 -17.10 4.75
CA ASP A 82 5.24 -15.78 4.19
C ASP A 82 4.21 -15.86 3.07
N PRO A 83 3.16 -15.03 3.10
CA PRO A 83 2.24 -14.95 1.97
C PRO A 83 2.95 -14.32 0.76
N GLU A 84 2.70 -14.86 -0.42
CA GLU A 84 3.16 -14.25 -1.65
C GLU A 84 2.46 -12.91 -1.86
N GLU A 85 3.23 -11.85 -2.09
CA GLU A 85 2.69 -10.52 -2.29
C GLU A 85 2.48 -10.24 -3.75
N THR A 86 1.21 -10.22 -4.15
CA THR A 86 0.80 -9.93 -5.52
C THR A 86 -0.30 -8.88 -5.55
N VAL A 87 -0.42 -8.23 -6.69
CA VAL A 87 -1.55 -7.33 -6.98
C VAL A 87 -2.37 -8.00 -8.08
N ASP A 88 -3.67 -8.16 -7.85
CA ASP A 88 -4.54 -8.76 -8.87
C ASP A 88 -4.66 -7.87 -10.12
N LYS A 89 -5.13 -8.47 -11.22
CA LYS A 89 -5.16 -7.79 -12.52
C LYS A 89 -6.13 -6.61 -12.57
N ILE A 90 -7.21 -6.67 -11.80
CA ILE A 90 -8.17 -5.56 -11.72
C ILE A 90 -7.51 -4.36 -11.05
N LYS A 91 -6.83 -4.60 -9.94
CA LYS A 91 -6.08 -3.55 -9.23
C LYS A 91 -4.94 -3.01 -10.09
N GLN A 92 -4.21 -3.87 -10.81
CA GLN A 92 -3.16 -3.44 -11.73
C GLN A 92 -3.68 -2.48 -12.79
N ARG A 93 -4.82 -2.80 -13.41
CA ARG A 93 -5.45 -1.93 -14.41
C ARG A 93 -5.83 -0.58 -13.82
N PHE A 94 -6.38 -0.59 -12.62
CA PHE A 94 -6.69 0.66 -11.92
C PHE A 94 -5.42 1.49 -11.69
N LEU A 95 -4.36 0.88 -11.17
CA LEU A 95 -3.11 1.58 -10.87
C LEU A 95 -2.45 2.13 -12.14
N ILE A 96 -2.49 1.40 -13.23
CA ILE A 96 -1.97 1.85 -14.53
C ILE A 96 -2.76 3.06 -15.03
N TRP A 97 -4.09 2.96 -15.00
CA TRP A 97 -4.96 4.07 -15.43
C TRP A 97 -4.79 5.30 -14.53
N ALA A 98 -4.72 5.10 -13.23
CA ALA A 98 -4.53 6.20 -12.28
C ALA A 98 -3.16 6.86 -12.43
N ALA A 99 -2.12 6.09 -12.72
CA ALA A 99 -0.78 6.61 -13.00
C ALA A 99 -0.78 7.49 -14.25
N GLU A 100 -1.43 7.06 -15.32
CA GLU A 100 -1.59 7.85 -16.54
C GLU A 100 -2.30 9.18 -16.25
N SER A 101 -3.37 9.13 -15.46
CA SER A 101 -4.11 10.32 -15.05
C SER A 101 -3.24 11.29 -14.25
N TYR A 102 -2.42 10.76 -13.35
CA TYR A 102 -1.51 11.58 -12.54
C TYR A 102 -0.44 12.26 -13.40
N VAL A 103 0.19 11.50 -14.28
CA VAL A 103 1.21 12.00 -15.20
C VAL A 103 0.64 13.11 -16.10
N GLU A 104 -0.54 12.87 -16.63
CA GLU A 104 -1.21 13.82 -17.54
C GLU A 104 -1.61 15.11 -16.81
N ARG A 105 -2.24 15.00 -15.64
CA ARG A 105 -2.68 16.14 -14.83
C ARG A 105 -1.52 17.02 -14.35
N ASN A 106 -0.38 16.43 -14.10
CA ASN A 106 0.81 17.13 -13.60
C ASN A 106 1.82 17.44 -14.71
N ASN A 107 1.47 17.14 -15.95
CA ASN A 107 2.28 17.41 -17.13
C ASN A 107 3.72 16.88 -16.98
N LEU A 108 3.84 15.63 -16.54
CA LEU A 108 5.13 14.99 -16.28
C LEU A 108 5.62 14.24 -17.52
N ASP A 109 6.93 14.31 -17.76
CA ASP A 109 7.62 13.53 -18.79
C ASP A 109 8.61 12.59 -18.07
N VAL A 110 8.07 11.46 -17.61
CA VAL A 110 8.82 10.50 -16.78
C VAL A 110 8.40 9.08 -17.11
N ASP A 111 9.31 8.14 -16.91
CA ASP A 111 8.96 6.73 -16.89
C ASP A 111 8.22 6.40 -15.60
N VAL A 112 7.33 5.42 -15.68
CA VAL A 112 6.49 4.99 -14.54
C VAL A 112 6.85 3.56 -14.15
N ARG A 113 7.03 3.35 -12.87
CA ARG A 113 7.31 2.05 -12.27
C ARG A 113 6.25 1.72 -11.22
N PHE A 114 5.87 0.44 -11.13
CA PHE A 114 4.87 -0.04 -10.17
C PHE A 114 5.53 -0.95 -9.15
N ASP A 115 5.50 -0.54 -7.90
CA ASP A 115 6.15 -1.25 -6.80
C ASP A 115 5.13 -1.71 -5.76
N ILE A 116 5.49 -2.75 -5.02
CA ILE A 116 4.78 -3.18 -3.82
C ILE A 116 5.72 -2.99 -2.63
N VAL A 117 5.22 -2.38 -1.58
CA VAL A 117 5.88 -2.39 -0.27
C VAL A 117 5.04 -3.22 0.67
N ALA A 118 5.56 -4.38 1.04
CA ALA A 118 4.89 -5.33 1.92
C ALA A 118 5.42 -5.18 3.34
N ILE A 119 4.51 -4.99 4.28
CA ILE A 119 4.82 -4.88 5.69
C ILE A 119 4.20 -6.05 6.41
N VAL A 120 5.04 -6.86 7.02
CA VAL A 120 4.63 -8.04 7.77
C VAL A 120 4.87 -7.79 9.25
N VAL A 121 3.82 -7.90 10.03
CA VAL A 121 3.87 -7.71 11.48
C VAL A 121 3.66 -9.07 12.13
N ASP A 122 4.59 -9.48 12.97
CA ASP A 122 4.50 -10.75 13.68
C ASP A 122 3.70 -10.64 14.98
N LYS A 123 3.57 -11.77 15.67
CA LYS A 123 2.84 -11.85 16.94
C LYS A 123 3.47 -11.02 18.07
N ASN A 124 4.73 -10.67 17.95
CA ASN A 124 5.46 -9.85 18.92
C ASN A 124 5.42 -8.36 18.56
N ASN A 125 4.61 -7.97 17.55
CA ASN A 125 4.53 -6.63 16.96
C ASN A 125 5.85 -6.15 16.33
N GLU A 126 6.76 -7.06 16.05
CA GLU A 126 7.92 -6.76 15.22
C GLU A 126 7.51 -6.75 13.75
N HIS A 127 8.10 -5.87 12.97
CA HIS A 127 7.76 -5.76 11.55
C HIS A 127 8.95 -5.99 10.64
N ARG A 128 8.65 -6.49 9.44
CA ARG A 128 9.60 -6.63 8.34
C ARG A 128 9.01 -5.90 7.14
N ILE A 129 9.86 -5.22 6.38
CA ILE A 129 9.47 -4.53 5.17
C ILE A 129 10.17 -5.19 3.98
N ASP A 130 9.37 -5.62 3.00
CA ASP A 130 9.86 -6.14 1.72
C ASP A 130 9.43 -5.17 0.62
N HIS A 131 10.39 -4.64 -0.12
CA HIS A 131 10.14 -3.75 -1.24
C HIS A 131 10.34 -4.51 -2.54
N ILE A 132 9.27 -4.67 -3.31
CA ILE A 132 9.28 -5.35 -4.60
C ILE A 132 9.22 -4.28 -5.69
N GLU A 133 10.35 -3.99 -6.30
CA GLU A 133 10.43 -3.05 -7.41
C GLU A 133 9.97 -3.72 -8.70
N ASN A 134 9.30 -2.96 -9.57
CA ASN A 134 8.76 -3.48 -10.83
C ASN A 134 7.89 -4.73 -10.61
N ALA A 135 6.97 -4.66 -9.67
CA ALA A 135 6.13 -5.79 -9.31
C ALA A 135 5.21 -6.25 -10.45
N PHE A 136 4.88 -5.34 -11.36
CA PHE A 136 4.16 -5.64 -12.60
C PHE A 136 4.40 -4.55 -13.64
N TYR A 137 4.08 -4.85 -14.90
CA TYR A 137 4.25 -3.93 -16.02
C TYR A 137 2.91 -3.69 -16.72
N PRO A 138 2.71 -2.48 -17.29
CA PRO A 138 1.60 -2.28 -18.21
C PRO A 138 1.76 -3.22 -19.40
N MET A 139 0.84 -4.17 -19.56
CA MET A 139 0.78 -4.99 -20.75
C MET A 139 0.19 -4.16 -21.88
N LEU A 140 0.93 -4.03 -22.99
CA LEU A 140 0.37 -3.46 -24.20
C LEU A 140 -0.83 -4.32 -24.62
N SER A 141 -2.03 -3.72 -24.60
CA SER A 141 -3.18 -4.41 -25.16
C SER A 141 -2.92 -4.66 -26.63
N ARG A 142 -2.93 -5.93 -27.04
CA ARG A 142 -2.92 -6.23 -28.46
C ARG A 142 -4.16 -5.61 -29.07
N ARG A 143 -3.98 -4.57 -29.84
CA ARG A 143 -5.04 -4.07 -30.70
C ARG A 143 -5.33 -5.14 -31.73
N ARG A 144 -6.52 -5.67 -31.67
CA ARG A 144 -7.03 -6.51 -32.73
C ARG A 144 -7.46 -5.65 -33.90
#